data_9fe7cc5b3452c0935412ac11ae80f57f
#
_entry.id   9fe7cc5b3452c0935412ac11ae80f57f
#
_cell.length_a   1.000
_cell.length_b   1.000
_cell.length_c   1.000
_cell.angle_alpha   90.00
_cell.angle_beta   90.00
_cell.angle_gamma   90.00
#
_symmetry.space_group_name_H-M   'P 1'
#
loop_
_entity.id
_entity.type
_entity.pdbx_description
1 polymer ?
#
loop_
_entity_poly.entity_id
_entity_poly.type
_entity_poly.pdbx_seq_one_letter_code
_entity_poly.pdbx_strand_id
1 'polypeptide(L)'
;MLVPNGRRVENHKKFLKSIGSTFFEEIKRKLRILDSFGTEEFFNDPSKAEKSGFRNPWGRLNLNLKQFWTFYPHQNQPNEFLGFAAQNPKSELTSNDLETRMVEKKRDIAVLYGKKKNYFEGKESFISWLSNFFEIHTTITDGAIENSATLNITNHSKLDSVGFGNLLKTAKIFVGMGFPFEGPSPLEALMHGCYFLNPIFNEPIGRSSEKSDLKNEEHEYIKDFFFDKPTFRKLTSQVPYFEHVEYETVINSKLEESDELSKKLNAIKDQEVFRPTIIQDFTATSLQNRILSLLAYDFCYDI
;
A
#
# COMPACT_ATOMS: atom_id res chain seq x y z
N MET A 1 22.59 5.30 -5.67
CA MET A 1 22.69 3.85 -5.92
C MET A 1 21.54 3.17 -5.21
N LEU A 2 20.59 2.64 -5.95
CA LEU A 2 19.46 1.90 -5.40
C LEU A 2 19.89 0.44 -5.21
N VAL A 3 19.79 -0.07 -3.99
CA VAL A 3 20.20 -1.45 -3.69
C VAL A 3 18.95 -2.29 -3.46
N PRO A 4 18.68 -3.28 -4.31
CA PRO A 4 17.57 -4.21 -4.09
C PRO A 4 17.95 -5.29 -3.08
N ASN A 5 16.92 -5.78 -2.36
CA ASN A 5 16.94 -6.78 -1.30
C ASN A 5 18.06 -7.84 -1.26
N GLY A 6 18.65 -7.96 -0.10
CA GLY A 6 19.16 -9.11 0.66
C GLY A 6 20.30 -9.98 0.09
N ARG A 7 20.26 -10.46 -1.13
CA ARG A 7 21.22 -11.46 -1.64
C ARG A 7 22.51 -10.92 -2.29
N ARG A 8 22.64 -9.61 -2.48
CA ARG A 8 23.83 -8.98 -3.07
C ARG A 8 24.78 -8.33 -2.05
N VAL A 9 24.50 -8.46 -0.78
CA VAL A 9 25.19 -7.73 0.30
C VAL A 9 26.65 -8.16 0.51
N GLU A 10 27.00 -9.44 0.31
CA GLU A 10 28.39 -9.87 0.50
C GLU A 10 29.37 -9.30 -0.56
N ASN A 11 28.91 -9.21 -1.79
CA ASN A 11 29.69 -8.58 -2.85
C ASN A 11 29.83 -7.06 -2.63
N HIS A 12 28.84 -6.43 -2.03
CA HIS A 12 28.87 -5.03 -1.63
C HIS A 12 29.86 -4.75 -0.49
N LYS A 13 29.94 -5.64 0.51
CA LYS A 13 30.93 -5.51 1.59
C LYS A 13 32.37 -5.59 1.09
N LYS A 14 32.64 -6.47 0.11
CA LYS A 14 33.95 -6.55 -0.52
C LYS A 14 34.27 -5.29 -1.32
N PHE A 15 33.30 -4.77 -2.05
CA PHE A 15 33.42 -3.52 -2.80
C PHE A 15 33.64 -2.33 -1.86
N LEU A 16 32.86 -2.18 -0.80
CA LEU A 16 33.00 -1.10 0.19
C LEU A 16 34.36 -1.16 0.92
N LYS A 17 34.89 -2.37 1.18
CA LYS A 17 36.22 -2.52 1.78
C LYS A 17 37.36 -2.19 0.81
N SER A 18 37.15 -2.29 -0.50
CA SER A 18 38.13 -1.94 -1.51
C SER A 18 38.21 -0.43 -1.79
N ILE A 19 37.24 0.32 -1.31
CA ILE A 19 37.15 1.77 -1.46
C ILE A 19 37.86 2.42 -0.26
N GLY A 20 38.79 3.34 -0.49
CA GLY A 20 39.47 4.07 0.59
C GLY A 20 38.49 4.81 1.49
N SER A 21 38.83 5.01 2.76
CA SER A 21 37.95 5.57 3.80
C SER A 21 37.30 6.90 3.40
N THR A 22 38.02 7.80 2.78
CA THR A 22 37.51 9.12 2.33
C THR A 22 36.45 8.98 1.24
N PHE A 23 36.65 8.10 0.29
CA PHE A 23 35.68 7.85 -0.79
C PHE A 23 34.45 7.11 -0.28
N PHE A 24 34.64 6.27 0.75
CA PHE A 24 33.52 5.60 1.41
C PHE A 24 32.57 6.60 2.11
N GLU A 25 33.11 7.58 2.84
CA GLU A 25 32.29 8.59 3.50
C GLU A 25 31.54 9.47 2.49
N GLU A 26 32.17 9.78 1.35
CA GLU A 26 31.50 10.50 0.26
C GLU A 26 30.33 9.70 -0.32
N ILE A 27 30.52 8.40 -0.57
CA ILE A 27 29.44 7.52 -1.02
C ILE A 27 28.32 7.42 0.02
N LYS A 28 28.70 7.29 1.29
CA LYS A 28 27.78 7.20 2.40
C LYS A 28 26.82 8.40 2.44
N ARG A 29 27.32 9.60 2.25
CA ARG A 29 26.53 10.84 2.18
C ARG A 29 25.52 10.83 1.02
N LYS A 30 25.85 10.20 -0.08
CA LYS A 30 25.00 10.09 -1.29
C LYS A 30 24.14 8.84 -1.32
N LEU A 31 24.29 7.93 -0.37
CA LEU A 31 23.52 6.70 -0.32
C LEU A 31 22.04 7.02 0.00
N ARG A 32 21.14 6.37 -0.73
CA ARG A 32 19.70 6.42 -0.47
C ARG A 32 19.17 5.00 -0.45
N ILE A 33 18.40 4.68 0.56
CA ILE A 33 17.83 3.35 0.78
C ILE A 33 16.35 3.40 0.51
N LEU A 34 15.91 2.58 -0.44
CA LEU A 34 14.50 2.41 -0.70
C LEU A 34 13.92 1.42 0.32
N ASP A 35 13.34 1.97 1.35
CA ASP A 35 12.66 1.25 2.43
C ASP A 35 11.15 1.32 2.17
N SER A 36 10.67 0.43 1.30
CA SER A 36 9.29 0.50 0.77
C SER A 36 8.22 0.67 1.84
N PHE A 37 8.40 0.05 2.99
CA PHE A 37 7.42 0.02 4.07
C PHE A 37 7.86 0.77 5.34
N GLY A 38 9.01 1.43 5.32
CA GLY A 38 9.53 2.17 6.48
C GLY A 38 9.94 1.24 7.64
N THR A 39 10.56 0.12 7.34
CA THR A 39 10.96 -0.89 8.37
C THR A 39 12.46 -1.04 8.50
N GLU A 40 13.24 -0.58 7.54
CA GLU A 40 14.68 -0.80 7.48
C GLU A 40 15.48 0.20 8.34
N GLU A 41 14.93 1.39 8.59
CA GLU A 41 15.62 2.40 9.41
C GLU A 41 15.88 1.92 10.83
N PHE A 42 15.05 1.02 11.36
CA PHE A 42 15.26 0.40 12.66
C PHE A 42 16.61 -0.28 12.76
N PHE A 43 17.03 -0.95 11.71
CA PHE A 43 18.28 -1.72 11.66
C PHE A 43 19.51 -0.86 11.40
N ASN A 44 19.32 0.41 11.10
CA ASN A 44 20.40 1.37 11.01
C ASN A 44 21.05 1.66 12.38
N ASP A 45 20.31 1.45 13.47
CA ASP A 45 20.83 1.51 14.84
C ASP A 45 21.55 0.19 15.18
N PRO A 46 22.89 0.21 15.39
CA PRO A 46 23.65 -1.01 15.64
C PRO A 46 23.19 -1.75 16.92
N SER A 47 22.77 -1.02 17.94
CA SER A 47 22.34 -1.60 19.22
C SER A 47 21.01 -2.33 19.08
N LYS A 48 20.10 -1.79 18.30
CA LYS A 48 18.80 -2.40 18.00
C LYS A 48 18.96 -3.62 17.10
N ALA A 49 19.79 -3.52 16.07
CA ALA A 49 20.11 -4.62 15.18
C ALA A 49 20.72 -5.82 15.94
N GLU A 50 21.67 -5.55 16.85
CA GLU A 50 22.31 -6.58 17.66
C GLU A 50 21.34 -7.26 18.62
N LYS A 51 20.55 -6.48 19.36
CA LYS A 51 19.53 -7.01 20.28
C LYS A 51 18.47 -7.87 19.58
N SER A 52 18.21 -7.60 18.31
CA SER A 52 17.23 -8.33 17.53
C SER A 52 17.79 -9.60 16.87
N GLY A 53 19.10 -9.88 17.05
CA GLY A 53 19.77 -11.01 16.39
C GLY A 53 19.87 -10.86 14.87
N PHE A 54 19.46 -9.71 14.32
CA PHE A 54 19.42 -9.48 12.89
C PHE A 54 20.72 -8.86 12.40
N ARG A 55 21.31 -9.43 11.38
CA ARG A 55 22.44 -8.82 10.66
C ARG A 55 21.89 -7.82 9.66
N ASN A 56 21.86 -6.56 10.06
CA ASN A 56 21.49 -5.49 9.17
C ASN A 56 22.33 -5.57 7.87
N PRO A 57 21.70 -5.69 6.69
CA PRO A 57 22.40 -5.70 5.41
C PRO A 57 23.21 -4.42 5.17
N TRP A 58 22.80 -3.30 5.72
CA TRP A 58 23.44 -1.99 5.64
C TRP A 58 24.68 -1.90 6.53
N GLY A 59 24.89 -2.92 7.37
CA GLY A 59 26.01 -2.97 8.28
C GLY A 59 25.93 -1.89 9.35
N ARG A 60 27.10 -1.48 9.83
CA ARG A 60 27.22 -0.41 10.83
C ARG A 60 27.46 0.96 10.16
N LEU A 61 26.66 1.25 9.12
CA LEU A 61 26.86 2.49 8.35
C LEU A 61 26.44 3.73 9.12
N ASN A 62 25.56 3.58 10.10
CA ASN A 62 25.00 4.68 10.87
C ASN A 62 24.53 5.83 9.94
N LEU A 63 23.63 5.51 9.02
CA LEU A 63 23.11 6.45 8.05
C LEU A 63 22.16 7.43 8.73
N ASN A 64 22.03 8.63 8.16
CA ASN A 64 20.95 9.52 8.54
C ASN A 64 19.61 8.90 8.17
N LEU A 65 18.63 8.95 9.08
CA LEU A 65 17.32 8.32 8.89
C LEU A 65 16.57 8.88 7.68
N LYS A 66 16.81 10.13 7.31
CA LYS A 66 16.28 10.75 6.09
C LYS A 66 16.86 10.18 4.79
N GLN A 67 17.86 9.33 4.86
CA GLN A 67 18.37 8.58 3.70
C GLN A 67 17.52 7.34 3.40
N PHE A 68 16.58 6.99 4.29
CA PHE A 68 15.63 5.92 4.07
C PHE A 68 14.35 6.51 3.49
N TRP A 69 13.97 6.02 2.32
CA TRP A 69 12.82 6.51 1.55
C TRP A 69 11.72 5.48 1.53
N THR A 70 10.52 5.87 1.96
CA THR A 70 9.35 4.98 1.98
C THR A 70 8.33 5.33 0.90
N PHE A 71 7.60 4.30 0.43
CA PHE A 71 6.50 4.51 -0.51
C PHE A 71 5.23 5.02 0.14
N TYR A 72 5.07 4.83 1.45
CA TYR A 72 3.83 5.15 2.15
C TYR A 72 4.03 6.28 3.13
N PRO A 73 3.06 7.22 3.21
CA PRO A 73 3.13 8.30 4.18
C PRO A 73 3.02 7.74 5.59
N HIS A 74 3.88 8.23 6.46
CA HIS A 74 3.87 7.86 7.87
C HIS A 74 3.73 9.09 8.74
N GLN A 75 2.83 9.02 9.69
CA GLN A 75 2.88 9.91 10.83
C GLN A 75 3.96 9.39 11.78
N ASN A 76 4.85 10.25 12.22
CA ASN A 76 5.87 9.98 13.26
C ASN A 76 7.02 9.04 12.87
N GLN A 77 7.33 8.88 11.60
CA GLN A 77 8.56 8.17 11.22
C GLN A 77 9.63 9.13 10.70
N PRO A 78 10.91 8.90 11.03
CA PRO A 78 12.01 9.78 10.65
C PRO A 78 12.47 9.61 9.19
N ASN A 79 11.99 8.61 8.48
CA ASN A 79 12.31 8.41 7.07
C ASN A 79 11.52 9.36 6.15
N GLU A 80 12.02 9.56 4.94
CA GLU A 80 11.40 10.47 3.98
C GLU A 80 10.35 9.77 3.14
N PHE A 81 9.24 10.47 2.89
CA PHE A 81 8.20 9.97 2.01
C PHE A 81 8.61 10.17 0.54
N LEU A 82 8.87 9.09 -0.15
CA LEU A 82 9.08 9.07 -1.59
C LEU A 82 7.74 8.93 -2.35
N GLY A 83 6.89 8.04 -1.89
CA GLY A 83 5.67 7.67 -2.60
C GLY A 83 5.93 6.84 -3.86
N PHE A 84 4.89 6.69 -4.65
CA PHE A 84 4.91 6.04 -5.96
C PHE A 84 3.93 6.75 -6.90
N ALA A 85 3.99 6.46 -8.20
CA ALA A 85 2.98 6.91 -9.14
C ALA A 85 1.92 5.82 -9.30
N ALA A 86 0.68 6.13 -8.92
CA ALA A 86 -0.46 5.23 -9.13
C ALA A 86 -0.91 5.23 -10.61
N GLN A 87 -0.57 6.27 -11.36
CA GLN A 87 -0.89 6.38 -12.78
C GLN A 87 -0.03 5.45 -13.62
N ASN A 88 -0.63 4.83 -14.62
CA ASN A 88 0.14 4.14 -15.66
C ASN A 88 0.97 5.17 -16.43
N PRO A 89 2.32 5.11 -16.38
CA PRO A 89 3.17 6.08 -17.07
C PRO A 89 3.01 6.08 -18.59
N LYS A 90 2.33 5.08 -19.16
CA LYS A 90 1.99 5.02 -20.59
C LYS A 90 0.69 5.76 -20.94
N SER A 91 -0.09 6.19 -19.96
CA SER A 91 -1.20 7.09 -20.22
C SER A 91 -0.64 8.52 -20.23
N GLU A 92 -0.46 9.09 -21.37
CA GLU A 92 -0.07 10.50 -21.59
C GLU A 92 -1.13 11.52 -21.12
N LEU A 93 -1.97 11.11 -20.18
CA LEU A 93 -3.05 11.93 -19.68
C LEU A 93 -2.49 12.99 -18.74
N THR A 94 -2.61 14.22 -19.14
CA THR A 94 -2.36 15.35 -18.24
C THR A 94 -3.42 15.41 -17.14
N SER A 95 -3.12 16.10 -16.04
CA SER A 95 -4.10 16.31 -14.95
C SER A 95 -5.42 16.87 -15.49
N ASN A 96 -5.38 17.75 -16.51
CA ASN A 96 -6.56 18.32 -17.15
C ASN A 96 -7.36 17.29 -17.95
N ASP A 97 -6.70 16.31 -18.58
CA ASP A 97 -7.41 15.24 -19.33
C ASP A 97 -8.18 14.30 -18.40
N LEU A 98 -7.69 14.13 -17.18
CA LEU A 98 -8.37 13.28 -16.19
C LEU A 98 -9.58 13.98 -15.55
N GLU A 99 -9.48 15.28 -15.31
CA GLU A 99 -10.60 16.08 -14.79
C GLU A 99 -11.77 16.19 -15.78
N THR A 100 -11.48 16.15 -17.07
CA THR A 100 -12.51 16.22 -18.13
C THR A 100 -13.11 14.88 -18.50
N ARG A 101 -12.49 13.76 -18.11
CA ARG A 101 -13.06 12.44 -18.38
C ARG A 101 -14.25 12.17 -17.46
N MET A 102 -15.42 12.34 -18.02
CA MET A 102 -16.63 11.71 -17.50
C MET A 102 -16.50 10.20 -17.75
N VAL A 103 -16.45 9.40 -16.68
CA VAL A 103 -16.49 7.95 -16.84
C VAL A 103 -17.89 7.58 -17.27
N GLU A 104 -17.99 6.79 -18.34
CA GLU A 104 -19.24 6.24 -18.83
C GLU A 104 -20.02 5.53 -17.70
N LYS A 105 -21.32 5.38 -17.89
CA LYS A 105 -22.25 4.75 -16.93
C LYS A 105 -21.66 3.48 -16.34
N LYS A 106 -21.34 3.50 -15.05
CA LYS A 106 -20.85 2.35 -14.32
C LYS A 106 -21.97 1.39 -13.97
N ARG A 107 -21.62 0.11 -13.84
CA ARG A 107 -22.54 -0.93 -13.36
C ARG A 107 -22.59 -0.93 -11.83
N ASP A 108 -23.67 -1.42 -11.26
CA ASP A 108 -23.83 -1.63 -9.82
C ASP A 108 -22.96 -2.80 -9.34
N ILE A 109 -21.63 -2.61 -9.42
CA ILE A 109 -20.62 -3.60 -9.04
C ILE A 109 -19.81 -3.05 -7.87
N ALA A 110 -19.63 -3.89 -6.84
CA ALA A 110 -18.67 -3.69 -5.78
C ALA A 110 -17.50 -4.69 -5.94
N VAL A 111 -16.27 -4.17 -6.09
CA VAL A 111 -15.06 -4.99 -6.14
C VAL A 111 -14.50 -5.16 -4.75
N LEU A 112 -14.57 -6.37 -4.22
CA LEU A 112 -13.92 -6.75 -2.97
C LEU A 112 -12.54 -7.31 -3.29
N TYR A 113 -11.52 -6.49 -3.06
CA TYR A 113 -10.15 -6.81 -3.45
C TYR A 113 -9.40 -7.51 -2.33
N GLY A 114 -9.04 -8.75 -2.55
CA GLY A 114 -8.22 -9.59 -1.69
C GLY A 114 -7.77 -10.83 -2.43
N LYS A 115 -6.47 -11.18 -2.29
CA LYS A 115 -5.88 -12.31 -3.03
C LYS A 115 -6.15 -13.67 -2.37
N LYS A 116 -6.43 -13.69 -1.07
CA LYS A 116 -6.59 -14.91 -0.28
C LYS A 116 -7.97 -15.00 0.33
N LYS A 117 -8.49 -16.22 0.39
CA LYS A 117 -9.80 -16.51 0.99
C LYS A 117 -9.89 -16.03 2.45
N ASN A 118 -8.83 -16.23 3.23
CA ASN A 118 -8.82 -15.87 4.65
C ASN A 118 -8.99 -14.37 4.93
N TYR A 119 -8.78 -13.50 3.96
CA TYR A 119 -9.04 -12.06 4.11
C TYR A 119 -10.52 -11.72 4.20
N PHE A 120 -11.38 -12.65 3.82
CA PHE A 120 -12.83 -12.50 3.81
C PHE A 120 -13.50 -13.17 5.02
N GLU A 121 -12.77 -13.96 5.78
CA GLU A 121 -13.28 -14.62 6.98
C GLU A 121 -13.77 -13.62 8.03
N GLY A 122 -14.96 -13.90 8.60
CA GLY A 122 -15.61 -13.01 9.56
C GLY A 122 -16.26 -11.76 8.95
N LYS A 123 -16.29 -11.65 7.61
CA LYS A 123 -16.92 -10.53 6.90
C LYS A 123 -18.13 -10.94 6.07
N GLU A 124 -18.60 -12.17 6.26
CA GLU A 124 -19.68 -12.78 5.48
C GLU A 124 -20.98 -12.00 5.61
N SER A 125 -21.29 -11.52 6.81
CA SER A 125 -22.50 -10.71 7.07
C SER A 125 -22.45 -9.39 6.31
N PHE A 126 -21.29 -8.70 6.34
CA PHE A 126 -21.09 -7.47 5.59
C PHE A 126 -21.20 -7.71 4.07
N ILE A 127 -20.58 -8.78 3.56
CA ILE A 127 -20.63 -9.12 2.13
C ILE A 127 -22.06 -9.43 1.70
N SER A 128 -22.78 -10.21 2.50
CA SER A 128 -24.21 -10.53 2.26
C SER A 128 -25.05 -9.26 2.25
N TRP A 129 -24.85 -8.36 3.21
CA TRP A 129 -25.55 -7.09 3.27
C TRP A 129 -25.21 -6.19 2.08
N LEU A 130 -23.94 -6.08 1.70
CA LEU A 130 -23.49 -5.29 0.54
C LEU A 130 -24.08 -5.81 -0.79
N SER A 131 -24.31 -7.11 -0.89
CA SER A 131 -24.91 -7.73 -2.07
C SER A 131 -26.36 -7.30 -2.34
N ASN A 132 -27.04 -6.68 -1.37
CA ASN A 132 -28.37 -6.08 -1.60
C ASN A 132 -28.30 -4.78 -2.44
N PHE A 133 -27.13 -4.17 -2.52
CA PHE A 133 -26.90 -2.92 -3.26
C PHE A 133 -26.19 -3.14 -4.57
N PHE A 134 -25.19 -4.06 -4.61
CA PHE A 134 -24.25 -4.23 -5.73
C PHE A 134 -24.01 -5.71 -6.05
N GLU A 135 -23.73 -6.00 -7.32
CA GLU A 135 -23.11 -7.26 -7.71
C GLU A 135 -21.71 -7.36 -7.10
N ILE A 136 -21.40 -8.48 -6.44
CA ILE A 136 -20.12 -8.65 -5.75
C ILE A 136 -19.12 -9.32 -6.67
N HIS A 137 -17.99 -8.63 -6.92
CA HIS A 137 -16.86 -9.14 -7.67
C HIS A 137 -15.63 -9.27 -6.77
N THR A 138 -14.90 -10.37 -6.89
CA THR A 138 -13.71 -10.65 -6.07
C THR A 138 -12.50 -11.02 -6.92
N THR A 139 -11.31 -11.02 -6.31
CA THR A 139 -10.03 -11.36 -6.96
C THR A 139 -9.27 -12.45 -6.19
N ILE A 140 -9.99 -13.39 -5.57
CA ILE A 140 -9.42 -14.45 -4.74
C ILE A 140 -8.73 -15.48 -5.63
N THR A 141 -7.48 -15.84 -5.30
CA THR A 141 -6.67 -16.76 -6.10
C THR A 141 -6.56 -18.18 -5.52
N ASP A 142 -6.93 -18.36 -4.26
CA ASP A 142 -6.75 -19.62 -3.49
C ASP A 142 -8.08 -20.24 -3.05
N GLY A 143 -9.18 -19.88 -3.69
CA GLY A 143 -10.49 -20.48 -3.37
C GLY A 143 -11.66 -19.58 -3.76
N ALA A 144 -12.74 -19.71 -3.02
CA ALA A 144 -13.94 -18.88 -3.15
C ALA A 144 -14.50 -18.56 -1.75
N ILE A 145 -15.31 -17.51 -1.67
CA ILE A 145 -16.07 -17.17 -0.47
C ILE A 145 -17.13 -18.26 -0.25
N GLU A 146 -17.37 -18.66 0.97
CA GLU A 146 -18.47 -19.56 1.31
C GLU A 146 -19.81 -18.95 0.90
N ASN A 147 -20.70 -19.78 0.42
CA ASN A 147 -21.99 -19.35 -0.13
C ASN A 147 -21.92 -18.40 -1.35
N SER A 148 -20.77 -18.36 -2.04
CA SER A 148 -20.59 -17.50 -3.22
C SER A 148 -21.64 -17.70 -4.30
N ALA A 149 -22.11 -18.92 -4.50
CA ALA A 149 -23.18 -19.22 -5.47
C ALA A 149 -24.53 -18.61 -5.05
N THR A 150 -24.86 -18.62 -3.76
CA THR A 150 -26.12 -18.07 -3.21
C THR A 150 -26.11 -16.54 -3.26
N LEU A 151 -24.96 -15.92 -3.06
CA LEU A 151 -24.77 -14.47 -3.08
C LEU A 151 -24.47 -13.90 -4.48
N ASN A 152 -24.47 -14.75 -5.51
CA ASN A 152 -24.13 -14.36 -6.90
C ASN A 152 -22.79 -13.61 -7.01
N ILE A 153 -21.75 -14.15 -6.34
CA ILE A 153 -20.41 -13.56 -6.33
C ILE A 153 -19.63 -14.02 -7.58
N THR A 154 -19.14 -13.06 -8.34
CA THR A 154 -18.24 -13.32 -9.47
C THR A 154 -16.79 -13.23 -9.01
N ASN A 155 -16.07 -14.34 -9.02
CA ASN A 155 -14.63 -14.34 -8.73
C ASN A 155 -13.81 -14.32 -10.02
N HIS A 156 -13.03 -13.26 -10.21
CA HIS A 156 -12.13 -13.08 -11.36
C HIS A 156 -10.78 -13.78 -11.19
N SER A 157 -10.50 -14.34 -10.01
CA SER A 157 -9.19 -14.92 -9.69
C SER A 157 -8.05 -13.90 -9.92
N LYS A 158 -6.93 -14.34 -10.49
CA LYS A 158 -5.78 -13.46 -10.76
C LYS A 158 -6.02 -12.65 -12.03
N LEU A 159 -6.11 -11.34 -11.90
CA LEU A 159 -6.13 -10.40 -13.01
C LEU A 159 -4.74 -9.78 -13.22
N ASP A 160 -4.39 -9.50 -14.48
CA ASP A 160 -3.30 -8.60 -14.80
C ASP A 160 -3.73 -7.12 -14.60
N SER A 161 -2.82 -6.19 -14.79
CA SER A 161 -3.10 -4.76 -14.59
C SER A 161 -4.16 -4.23 -15.57
N VAL A 162 -4.23 -4.77 -16.78
CA VAL A 162 -5.21 -4.35 -17.80
C VAL A 162 -6.60 -4.87 -17.43
N GLY A 163 -6.70 -6.16 -17.09
CA GLY A 163 -7.95 -6.79 -16.65
C GLY A 163 -8.50 -6.14 -15.38
N PHE A 164 -7.61 -5.85 -14.41
CA PHE A 164 -8.01 -5.17 -13.20
C PHE A 164 -8.50 -3.73 -13.46
N GLY A 165 -7.77 -2.97 -14.28
CA GLY A 165 -8.20 -1.62 -14.68
C GLY A 165 -9.55 -1.64 -15.40
N ASN A 166 -9.81 -2.63 -16.26
CA ASN A 166 -11.12 -2.78 -16.93
C ASN A 166 -12.24 -3.09 -15.93
N LEU A 167 -11.99 -3.93 -14.93
CA LEU A 167 -12.94 -4.18 -13.85
C LEU A 167 -13.27 -2.90 -13.08
N LEU A 168 -12.26 -2.12 -12.71
CA LEU A 168 -12.43 -0.86 -11.98
C LEU A 168 -13.21 0.20 -12.81
N LYS A 169 -13.01 0.25 -14.12
CA LYS A 169 -13.79 1.14 -15.00
C LYS A 169 -15.29 0.86 -14.94
N THR A 170 -15.67 -0.40 -14.75
CA THR A 170 -17.08 -0.81 -14.71
C THR A 170 -17.71 -0.73 -13.33
N ALA A 171 -16.92 -0.82 -12.27
CA ALA A 171 -17.38 -0.90 -10.89
C ALA A 171 -17.63 0.48 -10.28
N LYS A 172 -18.66 0.61 -9.44
CA LYS A 172 -18.96 1.81 -8.67
C LYS A 172 -18.18 1.88 -7.37
N ILE A 173 -17.94 0.74 -6.73
CA ILE A 173 -17.34 0.65 -5.40
C ILE A 173 -16.12 -0.28 -5.42
N PHE A 174 -15.12 0.10 -4.66
CA PHE A 174 -13.95 -0.70 -4.35
C PHE A 174 -13.79 -0.83 -2.84
N VAL A 175 -13.54 -2.04 -2.35
CA VAL A 175 -13.29 -2.34 -0.94
C VAL A 175 -12.01 -3.17 -0.84
N GLY A 176 -11.04 -2.70 -0.10
CA GLY A 176 -9.82 -3.48 0.17
C GLY A 176 -10.04 -4.45 1.33
N MET A 177 -9.86 -5.73 1.09
CA MET A 177 -10.19 -6.78 2.05
C MET A 177 -8.96 -7.36 2.75
N GLY A 178 -7.76 -7.17 2.22
CA GLY A 178 -6.61 -7.89 2.74
C GLY A 178 -5.25 -7.22 2.54
N PHE A 179 -4.26 -7.90 3.05
CA PHE A 179 -2.85 -7.48 3.02
C PHE A 179 -2.25 -7.53 1.59
N PRO A 180 -1.38 -6.60 1.21
CA PRO A 180 -0.96 -5.44 2.00
C PRO A 180 -2.04 -4.35 2.02
N PHE A 181 -2.45 -3.95 3.24
CA PHE A 181 -3.48 -2.92 3.41
C PHE A 181 -3.11 -1.58 2.76
N GLU A 182 -1.83 -1.35 2.54
CA GLU A 182 -1.26 -0.13 1.96
C GLU A 182 -0.96 -0.26 0.47
N GLY A 183 -1.59 -1.19 -0.23
CA GLY A 183 -1.34 -1.39 -1.66
C GLY A 183 -1.81 -0.22 -2.52
N PRO A 184 -1.37 -0.13 -3.80
CA PRO A 184 -1.77 0.92 -4.73
C PRO A 184 -3.23 0.83 -5.19
N SER A 185 -3.86 -0.34 -5.03
CA SER A 185 -5.18 -0.63 -5.59
C SER A 185 -6.30 0.35 -5.21
N PRO A 186 -6.37 0.89 -3.97
CA PRO A 186 -7.34 1.93 -3.64
C PRO A 186 -7.16 3.20 -4.47
N LEU A 187 -5.91 3.61 -4.72
CA LEU A 187 -5.60 4.78 -5.53
C LEU A 187 -5.96 4.54 -7.00
N GLU A 188 -5.67 3.35 -7.52
CA GLU A 188 -6.07 2.94 -8.87
C GLU A 188 -7.61 2.95 -9.01
N ALA A 189 -8.34 2.47 -7.99
CA ALA A 189 -9.79 2.49 -7.98
C ALA A 189 -10.35 3.91 -8.04
N LEU A 190 -9.83 4.82 -7.21
CA LEU A 190 -10.22 6.24 -7.22
C LEU A 190 -9.95 6.90 -8.58
N MET A 191 -8.83 6.59 -9.21
CA MET A 191 -8.47 7.11 -10.54
C MET A 191 -9.37 6.57 -11.65
N HIS A 192 -10.00 5.41 -11.44
CA HIS A 192 -11.02 4.89 -12.32
C HIS A 192 -12.44 5.35 -11.95
N GLY A 193 -12.57 6.29 -11.02
CA GLY A 193 -13.87 6.85 -10.59
C GLY A 193 -14.68 5.90 -9.71
N CYS A 194 -14.06 4.93 -9.03
CA CYS A 194 -14.74 4.17 -7.98
C CYS A 194 -14.82 4.99 -6.70
N TYR A 195 -15.86 4.76 -5.92
CA TYR A 195 -15.83 5.09 -4.50
C TYR A 195 -15.01 4.05 -3.75
N PHE A 196 -14.16 4.50 -2.85
CA PHE A 196 -13.37 3.61 -2.00
C PHE A 196 -13.98 3.53 -0.60
N LEU A 197 -14.46 2.33 -0.24
CA LEU A 197 -14.73 2.02 1.16
C LEU A 197 -13.41 1.68 1.83
N ASN A 198 -12.91 2.64 2.63
CA ASN A 198 -11.66 2.52 3.37
C ASN A 198 -11.92 1.82 4.71
N PRO A 199 -11.47 0.57 4.89
CA PRO A 199 -11.71 -0.16 6.13
C PRO A 199 -11.03 0.53 7.31
N ILE A 200 -11.80 0.83 8.36
CA ILE A 200 -11.29 1.27 9.66
C ILE A 200 -11.18 0.04 10.56
N PHE A 201 -10.05 -0.11 11.22
CA PHE A 201 -9.79 -1.19 12.14
C PHE A 201 -10.06 -0.75 13.57
N ASN A 202 -10.79 -1.59 14.36
CA ASN A 202 -11.07 -1.32 15.77
C ASN A 202 -9.78 -1.26 16.59
N GLU A 203 -8.82 -2.13 16.26
CA GLU A 203 -7.46 -2.09 16.78
C GLU A 203 -6.50 -1.88 15.61
N PRO A 204 -5.44 -1.08 15.78
CA PRO A 204 -4.47 -0.88 14.74
C PRO A 204 -3.89 -2.20 14.22
N ILE A 205 -3.97 -2.42 12.91
CA ILE A 205 -3.46 -3.60 12.23
C ILE A 205 -2.16 -3.25 11.53
N GLY A 206 -1.18 -4.12 11.63
CA GLY A 206 0.08 -4.04 10.89
C GLY A 206 0.48 -5.40 10.38
N ARG A 207 1.63 -5.50 9.73
CA ARG A 207 2.16 -6.77 9.24
C ARG A 207 2.26 -7.86 10.33
N SER A 208 2.57 -7.45 11.54
CA SER A 208 2.68 -8.35 12.70
C SER A 208 1.34 -8.92 13.17
N SER A 209 0.21 -8.34 12.77
CA SER A 209 -1.12 -8.79 13.17
C SER A 209 -1.62 -9.99 12.35
N GLU A 210 -1.06 -10.19 11.16
CA GLU A 210 -1.44 -11.31 10.29
C GLU A 210 -0.60 -12.56 10.57
N LYS A 211 -0.92 -13.25 11.66
CA LYS A 211 -0.24 -14.49 12.07
C LYS A 211 -0.44 -15.66 11.09
N SER A 212 -1.41 -15.60 10.19
CA SER A 212 -1.81 -16.75 9.37
C SER A 212 -0.92 -17.00 8.16
N ASP A 213 -0.28 -15.97 7.61
CA ASP A 213 0.47 -16.07 6.35
C ASP A 213 1.90 -16.59 6.49
N LEU A 214 2.38 -16.73 7.74
CA LEU A 214 3.78 -17.05 8.03
C LEU A 214 3.94 -18.46 8.64
N LYS A 215 2.96 -19.31 8.48
CA LYS A 215 3.00 -20.70 9.02
C LYS A 215 3.87 -21.67 8.20
N ASN A 216 4.45 -21.24 7.08
CA ASN A 216 5.36 -22.08 6.31
C ASN A 216 6.76 -22.04 6.90
N GLU A 217 7.34 -23.20 7.16
CA GLU A 217 8.65 -23.41 7.81
C GLU A 217 9.81 -22.63 7.17
N GLU A 218 9.75 -22.33 5.88
CA GLU A 218 10.76 -21.48 5.20
C GLU A 218 10.78 -20.03 5.67
N HIS A 219 9.78 -19.59 6.42
CA HIS A 219 9.63 -18.20 6.89
C HIS A 219 9.77 -18.04 8.40
N GLU A 220 10.18 -19.06 9.13
CA GLU A 220 10.37 -18.99 10.60
C GLU A 220 11.34 -17.88 10.98
N TYR A 221 12.40 -17.72 10.21
CA TYR A 221 13.36 -16.62 10.36
C TYR A 221 12.76 -15.23 10.12
N ILE A 222 11.84 -15.13 9.15
CA ILE A 222 11.11 -13.89 8.86
C ILE A 222 10.06 -13.63 9.95
N LYS A 223 9.49 -14.69 10.54
CA LYS A 223 8.46 -14.62 11.57
C LYS A 223 8.97 -13.95 12.84
N ASP A 224 10.10 -14.39 13.37
CA ASP A 224 10.72 -13.77 14.55
C ASP A 224 11.20 -12.35 14.26
N PHE A 225 11.67 -12.13 13.05
CA PHE A 225 12.12 -10.83 12.59
C PHE A 225 10.99 -9.80 12.48
N PHE A 226 9.81 -10.22 12.04
CA PHE A 226 8.70 -9.30 11.78
C PHE A 226 7.76 -9.12 12.99
N PHE A 227 7.66 -10.06 13.93
CA PHE A 227 6.61 -10.06 14.93
C PHE A 227 6.93 -9.32 16.23
N ASP A 228 8.18 -9.27 16.64
CA ASP A 228 8.57 -8.75 17.96
C ASP A 228 9.14 -7.32 17.93
N LYS A 229 9.01 -6.58 16.81
CA LYS A 229 9.72 -5.32 16.66
C LYS A 229 8.80 -4.10 16.64
N PRO A 230 9.18 -3.04 17.38
CA PRO A 230 8.39 -1.82 17.51
C PRO A 230 8.28 -0.98 16.21
N THR A 231 8.99 -1.39 15.15
CA THR A 231 9.03 -0.71 13.85
C THR A 231 7.88 -1.03 12.93
N PHE A 232 7.00 -1.98 13.28
CA PHE A 232 5.86 -2.26 12.45
C PHE A 232 4.82 -1.16 12.55
N ARG A 233 4.44 -0.66 11.39
CA ARG A 233 3.34 0.27 11.27
C ARG A 233 2.07 -0.37 11.79
N LYS A 234 1.45 0.33 12.71
CA LYS A 234 0.09 0.04 13.09
C LYS A 234 -0.81 0.92 12.25
N LEU A 235 -1.69 0.31 11.49
CA LEU A 235 -2.66 1.00 10.66
C LEU A 235 -3.98 1.09 11.41
N THR A 236 -4.59 2.26 11.39
CA THR A 236 -5.94 2.51 11.89
C THR A 236 -6.97 2.38 10.78
N SER A 237 -6.52 2.47 9.52
CA SER A 237 -7.31 2.18 8.33
C SER A 237 -6.43 1.59 7.24
N GLN A 238 -7.02 1.10 6.15
CA GLN A 238 -6.27 0.53 5.03
C GLN A 238 -5.34 1.57 4.37
N VAL A 239 -5.81 2.81 4.20
CA VAL A 239 -5.00 3.93 3.72
C VAL A 239 -5.07 5.05 4.75
N PRO A 240 -4.19 5.02 5.78
CA PRO A 240 -4.32 5.85 6.98
C PRO A 240 -4.40 7.36 6.73
N TYR A 241 -3.72 7.88 5.73
CA TYR A 241 -3.73 9.32 5.49
C TYR A 241 -5.10 9.85 5.03
N PHE A 242 -6.00 8.99 4.55
CA PHE A 242 -7.39 9.36 4.25
C PHE A 242 -8.23 9.62 5.51
N GLU A 243 -7.72 9.29 6.68
CA GLU A 243 -8.38 9.64 7.95
C GLU A 243 -8.34 11.15 8.22
N HIS A 244 -7.36 11.85 7.66
CA HIS A 244 -7.12 13.27 7.91
C HIS A 244 -7.46 14.19 6.73
N VAL A 245 -7.79 13.61 5.59
CA VAL A 245 -8.15 14.34 4.37
C VAL A 245 -9.48 13.80 3.86
N GLU A 246 -10.48 14.66 3.84
CA GLU A 246 -11.80 14.29 3.33
C GLU A 246 -11.80 14.32 1.81
N TYR A 247 -12.04 13.18 1.22
CA TYR A 247 -12.37 13.04 -0.19
C TYR A 247 -13.81 12.54 -0.31
N GLU A 248 -14.62 13.19 -1.11
CA GLU A 248 -16.03 12.80 -1.33
C GLU A 248 -16.16 11.33 -1.77
N THR A 249 -15.16 10.83 -2.50
CA THR A 249 -15.13 9.46 -3.02
C THR A 249 -14.49 8.44 -2.08
N VAL A 250 -14.09 8.84 -0.86
CA VAL A 250 -13.53 7.95 0.17
C VAL A 250 -14.47 7.89 1.35
N ILE A 251 -14.95 6.70 1.66
CA ILE A 251 -15.85 6.45 2.78
C ILE A 251 -15.13 5.59 3.81
N ASN A 252 -14.78 6.16 4.95
CA ASN A 252 -14.23 5.43 6.07
C ASN A 252 -15.34 4.58 6.73
N SER A 253 -15.11 3.28 6.87
CA SER A 253 -16.13 2.33 7.36
C SER A 253 -15.51 1.17 8.12
N LYS A 254 -16.20 0.73 9.18
CA LYS A 254 -15.85 -0.52 9.90
C LYS A 254 -16.18 -1.79 9.11
N LEU A 255 -16.72 -1.65 7.90
CA LEU A 255 -17.28 -2.76 7.10
C LEU A 255 -18.38 -3.53 7.85
N GLU A 256 -19.25 -2.77 8.48
CA GLU A 256 -20.43 -3.25 9.20
C GLU A 256 -21.68 -2.57 8.65
N GLU A 257 -22.82 -3.23 8.79
CA GLU A 257 -24.13 -2.67 8.42
C GLU A 257 -24.46 -1.46 9.28
N SER A 258 -24.86 -0.36 8.63
CA SER A 258 -25.36 0.82 9.31
C SER A 258 -26.30 1.63 8.41
N ASP A 259 -27.23 2.37 9.03
CA ASP A 259 -28.16 3.25 8.31
C ASP A 259 -27.42 4.35 7.55
N GLU A 260 -26.33 4.88 8.11
CA GLU A 260 -25.53 5.91 7.48
C GLU A 260 -24.84 5.36 6.20
N LEU A 261 -24.22 4.19 6.31
CA LEU A 261 -23.57 3.56 5.17
C LEU A 261 -24.61 3.15 4.12
N SER A 262 -25.78 2.64 4.52
CA SER A 262 -26.88 2.32 3.60
C SER A 262 -27.32 3.53 2.77
N LYS A 263 -27.45 4.70 3.40
CA LYS A 263 -27.80 5.95 2.70
C LYS A 263 -26.73 6.33 1.67
N LYS A 264 -25.46 6.24 2.04
CA LYS A 264 -24.32 6.52 1.13
C LYS A 264 -24.29 5.55 -0.04
N LEU A 265 -24.49 4.24 0.20
CA LEU A 265 -24.49 3.21 -0.84
C LEU A 265 -25.65 3.40 -1.83
N ASN A 266 -26.85 3.74 -1.35
CA ASN A 266 -27.99 4.06 -2.21
C ASN A 266 -27.68 5.30 -3.07
N ALA A 267 -27.15 6.36 -2.50
CA ALA A 267 -26.77 7.56 -3.26
C ALA A 267 -25.75 7.24 -4.36
N ILE A 268 -24.75 6.39 -4.08
CA ILE A 268 -23.77 5.94 -5.08
C ILE A 268 -24.46 5.05 -6.15
N LYS A 269 -25.40 4.20 -5.76
CA LYS A 269 -26.13 3.36 -6.69
C LYS A 269 -26.94 4.19 -7.68
N ASP A 270 -27.58 5.25 -7.20
CA ASP A 270 -28.39 6.15 -8.03
C ASP A 270 -27.55 7.14 -8.86
N GLN A 271 -26.27 7.25 -8.59
CA GLN A 271 -25.38 8.16 -9.31
C GLN A 271 -25.12 7.68 -10.74
N GLU A 272 -25.26 8.58 -11.72
CA GLU A 272 -25.05 8.29 -13.14
C GLU A 272 -23.63 8.65 -13.61
N VAL A 273 -23.02 9.68 -13.01
CA VAL A 273 -21.73 10.22 -13.43
C VAL A 273 -20.68 9.99 -12.37
N PHE A 274 -19.61 9.31 -12.74
CA PHE A 274 -18.46 9.05 -11.90
C PHE A 274 -17.24 9.80 -12.43
N ARG A 275 -16.55 10.50 -11.54
CA ARG A 275 -15.34 11.25 -11.90
C ARG A 275 -14.12 10.63 -11.23
N PRO A 276 -13.00 10.52 -11.94
CA PRO A 276 -11.74 10.12 -11.33
C PRO A 276 -11.36 11.05 -10.19
N THR A 277 -10.93 10.49 -9.07
CA THR A 277 -10.32 11.24 -7.97
C THR A 277 -8.82 11.04 -8.01
N ILE A 278 -8.08 12.14 -8.15
CA ILE A 278 -6.63 12.12 -8.25
C ILE A 278 -6.04 12.56 -6.92
N ILE A 279 -5.29 11.67 -6.32
CA ILE A 279 -4.54 11.99 -5.11
C ILE A 279 -3.16 12.54 -5.55
N GLN A 280 -2.96 13.83 -5.39
CA GLN A 280 -1.81 14.56 -5.94
C GLN A 280 -0.46 13.96 -5.52
N ASP A 281 -0.35 13.49 -4.28
CA ASP A 281 0.88 12.87 -3.77
C ASP A 281 1.31 11.61 -4.53
N PHE A 282 0.39 10.96 -5.24
CA PHE A 282 0.64 9.73 -5.99
C PHE A 282 0.61 9.93 -7.51
N THR A 283 0.78 11.17 -7.98
CA THR A 283 0.99 11.45 -9.40
C THR A 283 2.45 11.27 -9.81
N ALA A 284 2.69 11.01 -11.09
CA ALA A 284 4.04 10.89 -11.64
C ALA A 284 4.84 12.19 -11.46
N THR A 285 4.21 13.34 -11.66
CA THR A 285 4.83 14.66 -11.46
C THR A 285 5.25 14.87 -10.01
N SER A 286 4.38 14.55 -9.04
CA SER A 286 4.71 14.68 -7.62
C SER A 286 5.84 13.73 -7.21
N LEU A 287 5.84 12.50 -7.71
CA LEU A 287 6.94 11.56 -7.50
C LEU A 287 8.26 12.09 -8.07
N GLN A 288 8.25 12.60 -9.31
CA GLN A 288 9.42 13.19 -9.94
C GLN A 288 9.97 14.36 -9.13
N ASN A 289 9.12 15.29 -8.69
CA ASN A 289 9.51 16.43 -7.88
C ASN A 289 10.12 15.99 -6.55
N ARG A 290 9.55 15.00 -5.87
CA ARG A 290 10.14 14.45 -4.64
C ARG A 290 11.49 13.79 -4.90
N ILE A 291 11.62 12.99 -5.95
CA ILE A 291 12.92 12.40 -6.32
C ILE A 291 13.98 13.49 -6.50
N LEU A 292 13.68 14.53 -7.27
CA LEU A 292 14.63 15.62 -7.52
C LEU A 292 14.98 16.36 -6.23
N SER A 293 14.01 16.68 -5.39
CA SER A 293 14.23 17.33 -4.10
C SER A 293 15.07 16.49 -3.15
N LEU A 294 14.77 15.19 -3.02
CA LEU A 294 15.49 14.29 -2.14
C LEU A 294 16.90 13.97 -2.61
N LEU A 295 17.14 13.96 -3.93
CA LEU A 295 18.47 13.78 -4.51
C LEU A 295 19.36 15.02 -4.35
N ALA A 296 18.75 16.21 -4.33
CA ALA A 296 19.48 17.47 -4.11
C ALA A 296 20.00 17.60 -2.66
N TYR A 297 19.47 16.84 -1.71
CA TYR A 297 19.91 16.85 -0.33
C TYR A 297 21.31 16.19 -0.20
N ASP A 298 22.26 16.92 0.35
CA ASP A 298 23.57 16.38 0.74
C ASP A 298 23.59 16.23 2.28
N PHE A 299 23.74 14.99 2.75
CA PHE A 299 23.80 14.70 4.18
C PHE A 299 25.21 14.88 4.67
N CYS A 300 25.43 16.00 5.38
CA CYS A 300 26.65 16.18 6.18
C CYS A 300 26.54 15.29 7.42
N TYR A 301 27.53 14.41 7.60
CA TYR A 301 27.76 13.74 8.86
C TYR A 301 28.74 14.61 9.64
N ASP A 302 28.37 15.01 10.85
CA ASP A 302 29.34 15.60 11.77
C ASP A 302 30.41 14.54 12.03
N ILE A 303 31.67 14.91 11.72
CA ILE A 303 32.84 14.04 11.82
C ILE A 303 33.23 13.96 13.29
#